data_5ae6fb57527c9b8eb6caa4e26ea23715
#
_entry.id   5ae6fb57527c9b8eb6caa4e26ea23715
#
_cell.length_a   1.000
_cell.length_b   1.000
_cell.length_c   1.000
_cell.angle_alpha   90.00
_cell.angle_beta   90.00
_cell.angle_gamma   90.00
#
_symmetry.space_group_name_H-M   'P 1'
#
loop_
_entity.id
_entity.type
_entity.pdbx_description
1 polymer ?
#
loop_
_entity_poly.entity_id
_entity_poly.type
_entity_poly.pdbx_seq_one_letter_code
_entity_poly.pdbx_strand_id
1 'polypeptide(L)'
;MQLYLVASRPTDSVTYGFLPAASRLGLDVTVLTDRPAEHEQAYARARSCPGLPFPGRQPGITPEGAEHCPAPRIEPCDVQDYRVLTAHVTGLPLPDALFSNSDHLQAQTALAAGYLGLPGKDWRSALRARDKRLMRRRLAAAGVEEVRAAEIRADSPPPDLAYPVVLKPAQGVASEDVVFVRDAAELAGRTARFFRRRPSDVLLAEEFLPGTLRTLETLGDGVTRWLLGGFRTDISPPPYFIEQRLTWDPPLPAARAHVEAALDALGVSFGACHTEYAAGPATRLIEVNDRVIGDHCDFLLAHVTGLPLFELILRVHLGERLPPRPPGPPPGRGYATAGYLIAGRGGVLAEVPPASACTAARPGVTVAHWPLRQPGEHVTVTRSNRDYLAVISAAGPAQAPVDAEAAAMRARLRWDIRPAAEPRP
;
A
#
# COMPACT_ATOMS: atom_id res chain seq x y z
N MET A 1 -21.24 9.64 -14.84
CA MET A 1 -21.13 8.30 -14.22
C MET A 1 -20.83 8.50 -12.73
N GLN A 2 -21.41 7.66 -11.87
CA GLN A 2 -21.30 7.74 -10.42
C GLN A 2 -20.30 6.71 -9.90
N LEU A 3 -19.30 7.15 -9.15
CA LEU A 3 -18.36 6.30 -8.43
C LEU A 3 -18.59 6.37 -6.92
N TYR A 4 -18.83 5.23 -6.27
CA TYR A 4 -18.75 5.14 -4.82
C TYR A 4 -17.38 4.63 -4.40
N LEU A 5 -16.65 5.47 -3.68
CA LEU A 5 -15.32 5.18 -3.17
C LEU A 5 -15.41 4.84 -1.68
N VAL A 6 -15.11 3.58 -1.32
CA VAL A 6 -15.18 3.08 0.06
C VAL A 6 -13.83 3.26 0.73
N ALA A 7 -13.77 4.12 1.75
CA ALA A 7 -12.51 4.44 2.43
C ALA A 7 -12.73 4.76 3.91
N SER A 8 -11.99 4.11 4.82
CA SER A 8 -12.05 4.44 6.25
C SER A 8 -11.21 5.68 6.56
N ARG A 9 -9.97 5.73 6.09
CA ARG A 9 -9.08 6.89 6.27
C ARG A 9 -8.72 7.53 4.94
N PRO A 10 -8.56 8.85 4.87
CA PRO A 10 -8.00 9.48 3.69
C PRO A 10 -6.54 9.04 3.51
N THR A 11 -6.18 8.67 2.29
CA THR A 11 -4.81 8.35 1.91
C THR A 11 -4.38 9.26 0.77
N ASP A 12 -3.07 9.47 0.62
CA ASP A 12 -2.54 10.27 -0.48
C ASP A 12 -2.87 9.65 -1.85
N SER A 13 -2.88 8.32 -1.96
CA SER A 13 -3.34 7.60 -3.16
C SER A 13 -4.76 8.00 -3.57
N VAL A 14 -5.67 8.09 -2.59
CA VAL A 14 -7.05 8.55 -2.84
C VAL A 14 -7.06 10.03 -3.20
N THR A 15 -6.47 10.85 -2.34
CA THR A 15 -6.56 12.32 -2.43
C THR A 15 -5.90 12.88 -3.69
N TYR A 16 -4.72 12.37 -4.03
CA TYR A 16 -3.88 12.91 -5.11
C TYR A 16 -3.78 11.98 -6.34
N GLY A 17 -4.22 10.76 -6.22
CA GLY A 17 -4.26 9.78 -7.30
C GLY A 17 -5.66 9.56 -7.86
N PHE A 18 -6.53 8.89 -7.07
CA PHE A 18 -7.85 8.46 -7.55
C PHE A 18 -8.85 9.59 -7.74
N LEU A 19 -8.94 10.58 -6.84
CA LEU A 19 -9.88 11.70 -7.01
C LEU A 19 -9.57 12.55 -8.26
N PRO A 20 -8.32 12.97 -8.52
CA PRO A 20 -7.98 13.62 -9.77
C PRO A 20 -8.21 12.75 -11.01
N ALA A 21 -7.93 11.44 -10.93
CA ALA A 21 -8.20 10.52 -12.01
C ALA A 21 -9.71 10.39 -12.30
N ALA A 22 -10.53 10.29 -11.26
CA ALA A 22 -11.98 10.28 -11.39
C ALA A 22 -12.52 11.56 -12.03
N SER A 23 -11.99 12.73 -11.64
CA SER A 23 -12.34 14.02 -12.26
C SER A 23 -12.02 14.05 -13.76
N ARG A 24 -10.83 13.58 -14.18
CA ARG A 24 -10.47 13.48 -15.60
C ARG A 24 -11.35 12.52 -16.39
N LEU A 25 -11.88 11.49 -15.73
CA LEU A 25 -12.84 10.54 -16.32
C LEU A 25 -14.30 11.07 -16.29
N GLY A 26 -14.54 12.27 -15.75
CA GLY A 26 -15.88 12.84 -15.64
C GLY A 26 -16.79 12.07 -14.65
N LEU A 27 -16.19 11.44 -13.62
CA LEU A 27 -16.92 10.69 -12.60
C LEU A 27 -17.38 11.63 -11.49
N ASP A 28 -18.63 11.48 -11.08
CA ASP A 28 -19.16 12.07 -9.85
C ASP A 28 -18.84 11.12 -8.69
N VAL A 29 -18.06 11.61 -7.70
CA VAL A 29 -17.52 10.76 -6.64
C VAL A 29 -18.25 11.00 -5.33
N THR A 30 -18.76 9.90 -4.74
CA THR A 30 -19.20 9.87 -3.34
C THR A 30 -18.26 8.97 -2.54
N VAL A 31 -17.65 9.53 -1.49
CA VAL A 31 -16.80 8.78 -0.55
C VAL A 31 -17.66 8.25 0.59
N LEU A 32 -17.78 6.94 0.70
CA LEU A 32 -18.44 6.25 1.81
C LEU A 32 -17.40 6.00 2.90
N THR A 33 -17.66 6.48 4.12
CA THR A 33 -16.64 6.45 5.19
C THR A 33 -17.24 6.46 6.59
N ASP A 34 -16.57 5.78 7.52
CA ASP A 34 -16.80 5.83 8.96
C ASP A 34 -16.12 7.04 9.65
N ARG A 35 -15.35 7.88 8.85
CA ARG A 35 -14.55 9.02 9.35
C ARG A 35 -14.74 10.28 8.51
N PRO A 36 -15.95 10.81 8.37
CA PRO A 36 -16.24 11.91 7.46
C PRO A 36 -15.39 13.15 7.72
N ALA A 37 -15.18 13.54 8.97
CA ALA A 37 -14.42 14.74 9.33
C ALA A 37 -12.92 14.63 8.93
N GLU A 38 -12.32 13.43 9.02
CA GLU A 38 -10.93 13.24 8.57
C GLU A 38 -10.81 13.45 7.04
N HIS A 39 -11.80 12.97 6.28
CA HIS A 39 -11.86 13.15 4.83
C HIS A 39 -12.08 14.60 4.43
N GLU A 40 -13.03 15.31 5.07
CA GLU A 40 -13.29 16.73 4.84
C GLU A 40 -12.02 17.56 5.03
N GLN A 41 -11.30 17.32 6.14
CA GLN A 41 -10.05 18.02 6.45
C GLN A 41 -8.95 17.71 5.43
N ALA A 42 -8.79 16.44 5.04
CA ALA A 42 -7.77 16.04 4.07
C ALA A 42 -8.02 16.67 2.70
N TYR A 43 -9.27 16.64 2.23
CA TYR A 43 -9.63 17.20 0.92
C TYR A 43 -9.61 18.74 0.91
N ALA A 44 -9.94 19.40 2.02
CA ALA A 44 -9.79 20.84 2.17
C ALA A 44 -8.32 21.26 2.06
N ARG A 45 -7.43 20.53 2.75
CA ARG A 45 -5.98 20.76 2.66
C ARG A 45 -5.44 20.54 1.25
N ALA A 46 -5.86 19.48 0.58
CA ALA A 46 -5.41 19.18 -0.78
C ALA A 46 -5.76 20.29 -1.78
N ARG A 47 -6.92 20.91 -1.63
CA ARG A 47 -7.33 22.07 -2.45
C ARG A 47 -6.48 23.31 -2.21
N SER A 48 -5.95 23.48 -1.00
CA SER A 48 -5.10 24.62 -0.64
C SER A 48 -3.63 24.42 -1.05
N CYS A 49 -3.22 23.20 -1.34
CA CYS A 49 -1.86 22.86 -1.77
C CYS A 49 -1.87 22.50 -3.26
N PRO A 50 -1.30 23.35 -4.14
CA PRO A 50 -1.22 23.03 -5.56
C PRO A 50 -0.35 21.79 -5.79
N GLY A 51 -0.98 20.66 -5.96
CA GLY A 51 -0.47 19.39 -6.48
C GLY A 51 0.83 18.86 -5.83
N LEU A 52 0.93 17.54 -5.71
CA LEU A 52 2.16 16.87 -5.33
C LEU A 52 3.32 17.28 -6.23
N PRO A 53 4.44 17.73 -5.68
CA PRO A 53 5.68 17.82 -6.41
C PRO A 53 6.24 16.41 -6.64
N PHE A 54 5.59 15.62 -7.52
CA PHE A 54 6.07 14.29 -7.83
C PHE A 54 7.03 14.35 -9.03
N PRO A 55 8.12 13.57 -9.02
CA PRO A 55 8.88 13.31 -10.23
C PRO A 55 8.01 12.44 -11.14
N GLY A 56 7.04 13.02 -11.83
CA GLY A 56 6.09 12.25 -12.62
C GLY A 56 4.97 13.03 -13.23
N ARG A 57 4.91 14.35 -13.05
CA ARG A 57 4.07 15.15 -13.93
C ARG A 57 4.52 14.88 -15.36
N GLN A 58 3.66 14.25 -16.16
CA GLN A 58 3.88 14.20 -17.59
C GLN A 58 4.06 15.66 -18.08
N PRO A 59 5.08 15.96 -18.92
CA PRO A 59 5.15 17.25 -19.58
C PRO A 59 3.83 17.44 -20.33
N GLY A 60 3.08 18.49 -19.99
CA GLY A 60 1.78 18.80 -20.58
C GLY A 60 0.55 18.61 -19.67
N ILE A 61 0.69 18.05 -18.47
CA ILE A 61 -0.38 18.13 -17.45
C ILE A 61 -0.09 19.40 -16.63
N THR A 62 -0.69 20.50 -17.03
CA THR A 62 -0.65 21.77 -16.31
C THR A 62 -1.39 21.68 -14.97
N PRO A 63 -1.05 22.56 -13.99
CA PRO A 63 -1.81 22.70 -12.74
C PRO A 63 -3.31 23.00 -12.96
N GLU A 64 -3.68 23.49 -14.13
CA GLU A 64 -5.05 23.85 -14.51
C GLU A 64 -6.04 22.67 -14.40
N GLY A 65 -5.59 21.40 -14.56
CA GLY A 65 -6.42 20.24 -14.32
C GLY A 65 -6.58 19.85 -12.83
N ALA A 66 -5.68 20.31 -11.96
CA ALA A 66 -5.75 20.04 -10.51
C ALA A 66 -6.58 21.10 -9.77
N GLU A 67 -6.68 22.31 -10.33
CA GLU A 67 -7.44 23.42 -9.73
C GLU A 67 -8.96 23.23 -9.75
N HIS A 68 -9.46 22.29 -10.54
CA HIS A 68 -10.90 22.06 -10.74
C HIS A 68 -11.36 20.63 -10.37
N CYS A 69 -10.63 19.89 -9.51
CA CYS A 69 -11.16 18.64 -8.99
C CYS A 69 -12.32 18.99 -8.03
N PRO A 70 -13.58 18.73 -8.40
CA PRO A 70 -14.71 18.99 -7.53
C PRO A 70 -14.52 18.21 -6.23
N ALA A 71 -14.90 18.82 -5.10
CA ALA A 71 -14.88 18.10 -3.83
C ALA A 71 -15.82 16.89 -3.94
N PRO A 72 -15.35 15.69 -3.57
CA PRO A 72 -16.24 14.54 -3.56
C PRO A 72 -17.34 14.75 -2.52
N ARG A 73 -18.52 14.21 -2.77
CA ARG A 73 -19.53 14.09 -1.73
C ARG A 73 -19.02 13.12 -0.67
N ILE A 74 -19.22 13.42 0.60
CA ILE A 74 -18.87 12.53 1.71
C ILE A 74 -20.14 12.03 2.34
N GLU A 75 -20.29 10.71 2.41
CA GLU A 75 -21.46 10.04 2.93
C GLU A 75 -21.04 9.16 4.12
N PRO A 76 -21.50 9.46 5.34
CA PRO A 76 -21.20 8.68 6.54
C PRO A 76 -21.78 7.27 6.43
N CYS A 77 -20.91 6.25 6.62
CA CYS A 77 -21.30 4.85 6.58
C CYS A 77 -20.29 4.01 7.38
N ASP A 78 -20.76 3.03 8.16
CA ASP A 78 -19.85 2.03 8.73
C ASP A 78 -19.38 1.08 7.63
N VAL A 79 -18.23 1.43 7.05
CA VAL A 79 -17.60 0.67 5.95
C VAL A 79 -16.88 -0.59 6.42
N GLN A 80 -16.73 -0.80 7.73
CA GLN A 80 -16.09 -1.99 8.29
C GLN A 80 -17.05 -3.19 8.31
N ASP A 81 -18.34 -2.96 8.53
CA ASP A 81 -19.37 -4.00 8.46
C ASP A 81 -19.97 -4.08 7.06
N TYR A 82 -19.68 -5.19 6.35
CA TYR A 82 -20.20 -5.41 4.99
C TYR A 82 -21.73 -5.37 4.91
N ARG A 83 -22.46 -5.73 5.98
CA ARG A 83 -23.94 -5.72 6.02
C ARG A 83 -24.44 -4.28 6.01
N VAL A 84 -23.83 -3.42 6.82
CA VAL A 84 -24.14 -2.00 6.88
C VAL A 84 -23.79 -1.32 5.56
N LEU A 85 -22.58 -1.58 5.02
CA LEU A 85 -22.16 -1.05 3.73
C LEU A 85 -23.15 -1.46 2.62
N THR A 86 -23.48 -2.76 2.53
CA THR A 86 -24.37 -3.26 1.48
C THR A 86 -25.78 -2.67 1.61
N ALA A 87 -26.34 -2.62 2.82
CA ALA A 87 -27.65 -2.00 3.07
C ALA A 87 -27.64 -0.51 2.71
N HIS A 88 -26.55 0.21 3.06
CA HIS A 88 -26.42 1.63 2.77
C HIS A 88 -26.38 1.90 1.26
N VAL A 89 -25.53 1.21 0.50
CA VAL A 89 -25.42 1.43 -0.95
C VAL A 89 -26.69 1.03 -1.72
N THR A 90 -27.47 0.07 -1.21
CA THR A 90 -28.76 -0.28 -1.83
C THR A 90 -29.86 0.78 -1.62
N GLY A 91 -29.70 1.63 -0.62
CA GLY A 91 -30.58 2.78 -0.37
C GLY A 91 -30.21 4.04 -1.17
N LEU A 92 -29.08 4.03 -1.87
CA LEU A 92 -28.59 5.11 -2.72
C LEU A 92 -28.90 4.83 -4.20
N PRO A 93 -28.78 5.82 -5.09
CA PRO A 93 -28.79 5.58 -6.53
C PRO A 93 -27.73 4.55 -6.92
N LEU A 94 -28.05 3.64 -7.86
CA LEU A 94 -27.12 2.63 -8.31
C LEU A 94 -25.88 3.30 -8.94
N PRO A 95 -24.66 3.04 -8.44
CA PRO A 95 -23.44 3.60 -9.03
C PRO A 95 -23.00 2.80 -10.26
N ASP A 96 -22.17 3.42 -11.09
CA ASP A 96 -21.50 2.73 -12.20
C ASP A 96 -20.32 1.88 -11.71
N ALA A 97 -19.72 2.26 -10.56
CA ALA A 97 -18.66 1.50 -9.92
C ALA A 97 -18.64 1.66 -8.41
N LEU A 98 -18.23 0.59 -7.71
CA LEU A 98 -17.89 0.58 -6.29
C LEU A 98 -16.42 0.17 -6.12
N PHE A 99 -15.62 1.04 -5.50
CA PHE A 99 -14.17 0.89 -5.45
C PHE A 99 -13.60 1.15 -4.07
N SER A 100 -12.56 0.42 -3.69
CA SER A 100 -11.71 0.73 -2.53
C SER A 100 -10.23 0.50 -2.84
N ASN A 101 -9.36 1.35 -2.29
CA ASN A 101 -7.91 1.15 -2.27
C ASN A 101 -7.39 0.78 -0.86
N SER A 102 -8.28 0.42 0.06
CA SER A 102 -7.90 0.03 1.42
C SER A 102 -7.81 -1.49 1.54
N ASP A 103 -6.70 -2.03 2.04
CA ASP A 103 -6.55 -3.46 2.33
C ASP A 103 -7.67 -3.99 3.23
N HIS A 104 -8.10 -3.16 4.18
CA HIS A 104 -9.11 -3.54 5.16
C HIS A 104 -10.52 -3.63 4.59
N LEU A 105 -10.77 -3.02 3.43
CA LEU A 105 -12.12 -2.88 2.89
C LEU A 105 -12.34 -3.65 1.58
N GLN A 106 -11.35 -4.40 1.10
CA GLN A 106 -11.47 -5.11 -0.18
C GLN A 106 -12.62 -6.12 -0.19
N ALA A 107 -12.70 -6.95 0.85
CA ALA A 107 -13.74 -8.00 0.92
C ALA A 107 -15.15 -7.41 1.08
N GLN A 108 -15.32 -6.39 1.91
CA GLN A 108 -16.60 -5.70 2.11
C GLN A 108 -17.06 -5.01 0.82
N THR A 109 -16.14 -4.31 0.16
CA THR A 109 -16.41 -3.64 -1.13
C THR A 109 -16.76 -4.65 -2.21
N ALA A 110 -16.02 -5.78 -2.30
CA ALA A 110 -16.29 -6.83 -3.26
C ALA A 110 -17.66 -7.51 -3.03
N LEU A 111 -18.05 -7.74 -1.77
CA LEU A 111 -19.37 -8.28 -1.44
C LEU A 111 -20.49 -7.32 -1.86
N ALA A 112 -20.35 -6.04 -1.55
CA ALA A 112 -21.36 -5.03 -1.92
C ALA A 112 -21.43 -4.84 -3.45
N ALA A 113 -20.29 -4.79 -4.15
CA ALA A 113 -20.26 -4.73 -5.63
C ALA A 113 -20.92 -5.95 -6.26
N GLY A 114 -20.61 -7.15 -5.78
CA GLY A 114 -21.23 -8.39 -6.25
C GLY A 114 -22.74 -8.44 -6.00
N TYR A 115 -23.22 -7.94 -4.85
CA TYR A 115 -24.63 -7.82 -4.56
C TYR A 115 -25.38 -6.90 -5.53
N LEU A 116 -24.73 -5.80 -5.93
CA LEU A 116 -25.26 -4.83 -6.90
C LEU A 116 -25.08 -5.26 -8.38
N GLY A 117 -24.41 -6.39 -8.64
CA GLY A 117 -24.12 -6.82 -10.01
C GLY A 117 -23.07 -5.97 -10.73
N LEU A 118 -22.26 -5.22 -10.00
CA LEU A 118 -21.22 -4.35 -10.53
C LEU A 118 -19.93 -5.13 -10.83
N PRO A 119 -19.13 -4.67 -11.81
CA PRO A 119 -17.77 -5.17 -12.01
C PRO A 119 -16.95 -5.01 -10.71
N GLY A 120 -16.24 -6.05 -10.31
CA GLY A 120 -15.50 -6.02 -9.06
C GLY A 120 -14.67 -7.28 -8.82
N LYS A 121 -13.98 -7.27 -7.71
CA LYS A 121 -13.18 -8.41 -7.23
C LYS A 121 -14.08 -9.56 -6.77
N ASP A 122 -13.56 -10.79 -6.83
CA ASP A 122 -14.18 -11.88 -6.09
C ASP A 122 -13.90 -11.69 -4.58
N TRP A 123 -14.94 -11.58 -3.78
CA TRP A 123 -14.83 -11.43 -2.33
C TRP A 123 -14.03 -12.57 -1.66
N ARG A 124 -14.04 -13.78 -2.26
CA ARG A 124 -13.24 -14.92 -1.78
C ARG A 124 -11.75 -14.69 -1.99
N SER A 125 -11.36 -14.12 -3.14
CA SER A 125 -9.98 -13.76 -3.41
C SER A 125 -9.51 -12.64 -2.48
N ALA A 126 -10.34 -11.62 -2.26
CA ALA A 126 -10.06 -10.53 -1.34
C ALA A 126 -9.87 -11.01 0.12
N LEU A 127 -10.67 -11.97 0.59
CA LEU A 127 -10.48 -12.60 1.90
C LEU A 127 -9.18 -13.41 1.98
N ARG A 128 -8.85 -14.18 0.94
CA ARG A 128 -7.61 -14.98 0.89
C ARG A 128 -6.37 -14.09 0.87
N ALA A 129 -6.41 -13.00 0.14
CA ALA A 129 -5.34 -12.01 0.11
C ALA A 129 -5.14 -11.36 1.48
N ARG A 130 -6.22 -10.97 2.14
CA ARG A 130 -6.17 -10.28 3.43
C ARG A 130 -5.71 -11.15 4.61
N ASP A 131 -6.14 -12.41 4.67
CA ASP A 131 -5.83 -13.31 5.77
C ASP A 131 -4.71 -14.27 5.38
N LYS A 132 -3.53 -14.06 5.95
CA LYS A 132 -2.32 -14.84 5.66
C LYS A 132 -2.52 -16.34 5.90
N ARG A 133 -3.40 -16.76 6.83
CA ARG A 133 -3.74 -18.16 7.07
C ARG A 133 -4.50 -18.75 5.88
N LEU A 134 -5.51 -18.03 5.38
CA LEU A 134 -6.28 -18.45 4.21
C LEU A 134 -5.40 -18.48 2.96
N MET A 135 -4.52 -17.50 2.79
CA MET A 135 -3.53 -17.49 1.72
C MET A 135 -2.65 -18.73 1.77
N ARG A 136 -2.00 -19.03 2.91
CA ARG A 136 -1.12 -20.20 3.07
C ARG A 136 -1.85 -21.51 2.79
N ARG A 137 -3.03 -21.71 3.40
CA ARG A 137 -3.85 -22.91 3.18
C ARG A 137 -4.22 -23.09 1.70
N ARG A 138 -4.58 -22.00 1.03
CA ARG A 138 -4.98 -22.07 -0.38
C ARG A 138 -3.80 -22.38 -1.30
N LEU A 139 -2.64 -21.78 -1.07
CA LEU A 139 -1.44 -22.02 -1.86
C LEU A 139 -0.94 -23.46 -1.70
N ALA A 140 -0.92 -23.99 -0.49
CA ALA A 140 -0.57 -25.39 -0.21
C ALA A 140 -1.57 -26.35 -0.88
N ALA A 141 -2.88 -26.13 -0.72
CA ALA A 141 -3.91 -26.96 -1.34
C ALA A 141 -3.87 -26.93 -2.88
N ALA A 142 -3.36 -25.86 -3.47
CA ALA A 142 -3.15 -25.76 -4.91
C ALA A 142 -1.79 -26.32 -5.40
N GLY A 143 -0.93 -26.77 -4.49
CA GLY A 143 0.41 -27.27 -4.82
C GLY A 143 1.36 -26.22 -5.36
N VAL A 144 1.10 -24.93 -5.12
CA VAL A 144 1.94 -23.82 -5.60
C VAL A 144 3.15 -23.64 -4.69
N GLU A 145 2.91 -23.54 -3.39
CA GLU A 145 3.96 -23.48 -2.36
C GLU A 145 3.43 -23.95 -1.01
N GLU A 146 4.35 -24.45 -0.19
CA GLU A 146 4.09 -24.78 1.20
C GLU A 146 5.09 -24.00 2.07
N VAL A 147 4.55 -23.20 3.01
CA VAL A 147 5.31 -22.46 4.03
C VAL A 147 4.84 -22.99 5.38
N ARG A 148 5.78 -23.49 6.18
CA ARG A 148 5.48 -23.98 7.53
C ARG A 148 5.01 -22.83 8.40
N ALA A 149 3.81 -22.96 8.95
CA ALA A 149 3.19 -21.92 9.74
C ALA A 149 2.33 -22.52 10.86
N ALA A 150 2.29 -21.87 12.01
CA ALA A 150 1.44 -22.22 13.14
C ALA A 150 0.62 -21.01 13.58
N GLU A 151 -0.67 -21.25 13.83
CA GLU A 151 -1.56 -20.25 14.44
C GLU A 151 -1.34 -20.24 15.95
N ILE A 152 -1.26 -19.04 16.54
CA ILE A 152 -1.12 -18.83 17.98
C ILE A 152 -2.25 -17.92 18.46
N ARG A 153 -2.94 -18.35 19.51
CA ARG A 153 -3.98 -17.61 20.22
C ARG A 153 -3.56 -17.40 21.67
N ALA A 154 -4.22 -16.50 22.37
CA ALA A 154 -3.88 -16.16 23.75
C ALA A 154 -3.91 -17.36 24.71
N ASP A 155 -4.79 -18.32 24.45
CA ASP A 155 -5.04 -19.54 25.23
C ASP A 155 -4.41 -20.81 24.62
N SER A 156 -3.69 -20.69 23.51
CA SER A 156 -3.06 -21.83 22.86
C SER A 156 -1.74 -22.21 23.52
N PRO A 157 -1.42 -23.52 23.59
CA PRO A 157 -0.09 -23.94 23.96
C PRO A 157 0.94 -23.46 22.92
N PRO A 158 2.21 -23.25 23.32
CA PRO A 158 3.26 -22.92 22.37
C PRO A 158 3.36 -23.99 21.27
N PRO A 159 3.36 -23.61 19.99
CA PRO A 159 3.53 -24.57 18.91
C PRO A 159 4.97 -25.11 18.89
N ASP A 160 5.13 -26.36 18.45
CA ASP A 160 6.44 -26.92 18.10
C ASP A 160 6.89 -26.35 16.76
N LEU A 161 7.95 -25.55 16.78
CA LEU A 161 8.45 -24.79 15.62
C LEU A 161 9.96 -24.99 15.42
N ALA A 162 10.34 -25.13 14.17
CA ALA A 162 11.74 -24.99 13.79
C ALA A 162 12.09 -23.50 13.63
N TYR A 163 12.99 -23.00 14.48
CA TYR A 163 13.46 -21.60 14.43
C TYR A 163 14.59 -21.39 13.41
N PRO A 164 14.78 -20.15 12.90
CA PRO A 164 14.04 -18.93 13.25
C PRO A 164 12.69 -18.85 12.56
N VAL A 165 11.74 -18.10 13.18
CA VAL A 165 10.42 -17.84 12.62
C VAL A 165 10.14 -16.34 12.52
N VAL A 166 9.18 -15.96 11.68
CA VAL A 166 8.58 -14.62 11.66
C VAL A 166 7.22 -14.71 12.35
N LEU A 167 7.07 -13.96 13.43
CA LEU A 167 5.80 -13.80 14.14
C LEU A 167 5.10 -12.56 13.60
N LYS A 168 3.84 -12.70 13.19
CA LYS A 168 3.05 -11.60 12.60
C LYS A 168 1.55 -11.79 12.85
N PRO A 169 0.75 -10.70 12.91
CA PRO A 169 -0.71 -10.82 12.93
C PRO A 169 -1.21 -11.51 11.66
N ALA A 170 -2.22 -12.37 11.81
CA ALA A 170 -2.84 -13.04 10.66
C ALA A 170 -3.45 -12.03 9.67
N GLN A 171 -3.95 -10.90 10.19
CA GLN A 171 -4.53 -9.79 9.42
C GLN A 171 -3.85 -8.47 9.83
N GLY A 172 -2.58 -8.31 9.52
CA GLY A 172 -1.80 -7.11 9.78
C GLY A 172 -1.44 -6.36 8.50
N VAL A 173 -1.06 -5.09 8.63
CA VAL A 173 -0.56 -4.22 7.57
C VAL A 173 0.62 -3.40 8.07
N ALA A 174 1.40 -2.79 7.17
CA ALA A 174 2.49 -1.86 7.48
C ALA A 174 3.57 -2.44 8.40
N SER A 175 3.85 -3.74 8.31
CA SER A 175 4.80 -4.47 9.18
C SER A 175 4.55 -4.30 10.68
N GLU A 176 3.32 -3.92 11.08
CA GLU A 176 2.96 -3.73 12.48
C GLU A 176 2.93 -5.07 13.22
N ASP A 177 3.64 -5.15 14.35
CA ASP A 177 3.82 -6.37 15.15
C ASP A 177 4.46 -7.55 14.38
N VAL A 178 5.20 -7.28 13.29
CA VAL A 178 5.99 -8.28 12.57
C VAL A 178 7.39 -8.33 13.15
N VAL A 179 7.81 -9.50 13.65
CA VAL A 179 9.11 -9.65 14.32
C VAL A 179 9.78 -10.97 13.96
N PHE A 180 11.11 -10.91 13.80
CA PHE A 180 11.97 -12.08 13.69
C PHE A 180 12.20 -12.66 15.09
N VAL A 181 12.02 -13.97 15.23
CA VAL A 181 12.08 -14.70 16.51
C VAL A 181 13.05 -15.87 16.37
N ARG A 182 14.04 -15.92 17.25
CA ARG A 182 15.17 -16.85 17.17
C ARG A 182 14.95 -18.15 17.92
N ASP A 183 14.10 -18.12 18.97
CA ASP A 183 13.90 -19.26 19.85
C ASP A 183 12.53 -19.19 20.58
N ALA A 184 12.20 -20.26 21.32
CA ALA A 184 10.95 -20.39 22.05
C ALA A 184 10.78 -19.35 23.17
N ALA A 185 11.87 -18.95 23.82
CA ALA A 185 11.80 -17.97 24.91
C ALA A 185 11.44 -16.57 24.37
N GLU A 186 12.06 -16.18 23.25
CA GLU A 186 11.71 -14.94 22.55
C GLU A 186 10.25 -15.00 22.05
N LEU A 187 9.80 -16.13 21.50
CA LEU A 187 8.40 -16.33 21.07
C LEU A 187 7.44 -16.09 22.22
N ALA A 188 7.65 -16.73 23.36
CA ALA A 188 6.80 -16.58 24.55
C ALA A 188 6.72 -15.12 25.02
N GLY A 189 7.85 -14.40 25.07
CA GLY A 189 7.86 -12.99 25.45
C GLY A 189 7.10 -12.07 24.47
N ARG A 190 7.24 -12.33 23.15
CA ARG A 190 6.57 -11.56 22.10
C ARG A 190 5.07 -11.80 22.08
N THR A 191 4.63 -13.05 22.14
CA THR A 191 3.21 -13.43 22.17
C THR A 191 2.52 -12.87 23.41
N ALA A 192 3.11 -13.00 24.62
CA ALA A 192 2.57 -12.44 25.83
C ALA A 192 2.38 -10.92 25.75
N ARG A 193 3.36 -10.19 25.17
CA ARG A 193 3.25 -8.74 24.96
C ARG A 193 2.14 -8.37 23.97
N PHE A 194 2.01 -9.13 22.89
CA PHE A 194 0.97 -8.90 21.87
C PHE A 194 -0.43 -9.11 22.45
N PHE A 195 -0.68 -10.26 23.08
CA PHE A 195 -2.01 -10.61 23.59
C PHE A 195 -2.48 -9.76 24.77
N ARG A 196 -1.57 -9.11 25.52
CA ARG A 196 -1.99 -8.08 26.48
C ARG A 196 -2.69 -6.90 25.84
N ARG A 197 -2.39 -6.58 24.59
CA ARG A 197 -2.98 -5.45 23.84
C ARG A 197 -4.12 -5.89 22.93
N ARG A 198 -4.06 -7.11 22.42
CA ARG A 198 -4.98 -7.67 21.40
C ARG A 198 -5.35 -9.11 21.73
N PRO A 199 -6.11 -9.35 22.79
CA PRO A 199 -6.37 -10.72 23.31
C PRO A 199 -7.20 -11.61 22.37
N SER A 200 -8.02 -11.01 21.50
CA SER A 200 -8.87 -11.72 20.55
C SER A 200 -8.23 -12.00 19.19
N ASP A 201 -7.07 -11.41 18.92
CA ASP A 201 -6.41 -11.53 17.63
C ASP A 201 -5.73 -12.91 17.48
N VAL A 202 -5.32 -13.22 16.26
CA VAL A 202 -4.56 -14.43 15.92
C VAL A 202 -3.19 -14.00 15.40
N LEU A 203 -2.15 -14.57 15.98
CA LEU A 203 -0.79 -14.51 15.45
C LEU A 203 -0.50 -15.72 14.56
N LEU A 204 0.34 -15.51 13.59
CA LEU A 204 0.92 -16.54 12.75
C LEU A 204 2.43 -16.55 12.96
N ALA A 205 2.99 -17.70 13.35
CA ALA A 205 4.42 -17.93 13.33
C ALA A 205 4.78 -18.73 12.08
N GLU A 206 5.49 -18.12 11.16
CA GLU A 206 5.91 -18.74 9.90
C GLU A 206 7.42 -18.99 9.90
N GLU A 207 7.87 -20.04 9.21
CA GLU A 207 9.30 -20.20 8.94
C GLU A 207 9.87 -18.93 8.29
N PHE A 208 11.09 -18.55 8.69
CA PHE A 208 11.75 -17.42 8.07
C PHE A 208 12.10 -17.74 6.61
N LEU A 209 11.64 -16.93 5.69
CA LEU A 209 11.90 -17.06 4.27
C LEU A 209 13.14 -16.25 3.88
N PRO A 210 14.29 -16.88 3.64
CA PRO A 210 15.51 -16.15 3.30
C PRO A 210 15.43 -15.61 1.88
N GLY A 211 16.05 -14.44 1.67
CA GLY A 211 16.14 -13.81 0.36
C GLY A 211 15.94 -12.32 0.40
N THR A 212 15.99 -11.68 -0.74
CA THR A 212 15.69 -10.26 -0.91
C THR A 212 14.19 -10.08 -0.99
N LEU A 213 13.64 -9.17 -0.18
CA LEU A 213 12.25 -8.77 -0.30
C LEU A 213 12.03 -8.03 -1.63
N ARG A 214 11.06 -8.50 -2.39
CA ARG A 214 10.67 -7.93 -3.69
C ARG A 214 9.17 -7.86 -3.82
N THR A 215 8.73 -7.04 -4.76
CA THR A 215 7.31 -6.93 -5.10
C THR A 215 7.04 -7.26 -6.55
N LEU A 216 5.80 -7.59 -6.85
CA LEU A 216 5.25 -7.68 -8.19
C LEU A 216 3.90 -6.97 -8.22
N GLU A 217 3.81 -5.97 -9.09
CA GLU A 217 2.64 -5.15 -9.26
C GLU A 217 1.84 -5.61 -10.48
N THR A 218 0.54 -5.81 -10.33
CA THR A 218 -0.34 -6.25 -11.41
C THR A 218 -1.58 -5.39 -11.51
N LEU A 219 -2.20 -5.40 -12.70
CA LEU A 219 -3.53 -4.87 -12.95
C LEU A 219 -4.31 -5.86 -13.81
N GLY A 220 -5.48 -6.29 -13.36
CA GLY A 220 -6.32 -7.25 -14.05
C GLY A 220 -7.74 -6.76 -14.29
N ASP A 221 -8.38 -7.25 -15.35
CA ASP A 221 -9.79 -6.98 -15.68
C ASP A 221 -10.68 -8.21 -15.52
N GLY A 222 -10.16 -9.26 -14.86
CA GLY A 222 -10.80 -10.55 -14.71
C GLY A 222 -10.53 -11.54 -15.86
N VAL A 223 -9.98 -11.09 -16.97
CA VAL A 223 -9.59 -11.90 -18.15
C VAL A 223 -8.12 -11.69 -18.49
N THR A 224 -7.72 -10.43 -18.63
CA THR A 224 -6.34 -10.02 -18.92
C THR A 224 -5.68 -9.55 -17.63
N ARG A 225 -4.46 -10.01 -17.35
CA ARG A 225 -3.61 -9.48 -16.26
C ARG A 225 -2.36 -8.87 -16.87
N TRP A 226 -2.16 -7.58 -16.59
CA TRP A 226 -0.92 -6.90 -16.89
C TRP A 226 0.07 -7.06 -15.72
N LEU A 227 1.32 -7.28 -16.06
CA LEU A 227 2.43 -7.15 -15.14
C LEU A 227 3.01 -5.76 -15.32
N LEU A 228 2.89 -4.96 -14.29
CA LEU A 228 3.32 -3.57 -14.30
C LEU A 228 4.80 -3.43 -13.95
N GLY A 229 5.38 -4.43 -13.28
CA GLY A 229 6.76 -4.46 -12.80
C GLY A 229 6.84 -4.73 -11.31
N GLY A 230 7.86 -4.20 -10.64
CA GLY A 230 8.02 -4.39 -9.20
C GLY A 230 9.22 -3.67 -8.62
N PHE A 231 9.39 -3.81 -7.33
CA PHE A 231 10.43 -3.16 -6.56
C PHE A 231 11.27 -4.19 -5.79
N ARG A 232 12.53 -3.87 -5.58
CA ARG A 232 13.34 -4.46 -4.54
C ARG A 232 13.20 -3.59 -3.30
N THR A 233 12.96 -4.22 -2.15
CA THR A 233 12.76 -3.53 -0.87
C THR A 233 13.94 -3.78 0.05
N ASP A 234 14.59 -2.70 0.49
CA ASP A 234 15.59 -2.73 1.54
C ASP A 234 14.88 -2.55 2.88
N ILE A 235 15.04 -3.51 3.80
CA ILE A 235 14.39 -3.54 5.11
C ILE A 235 15.39 -3.31 6.24
N SER A 236 14.90 -2.91 7.40
CA SER A 236 15.72 -2.77 8.61
C SER A 236 16.32 -4.12 9.05
N PRO A 237 17.48 -4.11 9.72
CA PRO A 237 17.99 -5.32 10.34
C PRO A 237 17.00 -5.93 11.34
N PRO A 238 17.06 -7.25 11.56
CA PRO A 238 16.26 -7.90 12.60
C PRO A 238 16.39 -7.20 13.97
N PRO A 239 15.35 -7.24 14.81
CA PRO A 239 14.19 -8.13 14.73
C PRO A 239 12.99 -7.58 13.96
N TYR A 240 13.03 -6.36 13.43
CA TYR A 240 11.91 -5.71 12.76
C TYR A 240 12.08 -5.76 11.25
N PHE A 241 10.99 -5.51 10.53
CA PHE A 241 10.92 -5.54 9.06
C PHE A 241 10.41 -4.20 8.53
N ILE A 242 11.02 -3.09 8.99
CA ILE A 242 10.65 -1.74 8.53
C ILE A 242 11.24 -1.54 7.15
N GLU A 243 10.43 -1.22 6.17
CA GLU A 243 10.89 -0.89 4.83
C GLU A 243 11.58 0.47 4.84
N GLN A 244 12.81 0.50 4.36
CA GLN A 244 13.64 1.70 4.36
C GLN A 244 13.71 2.35 2.99
N ARG A 245 13.68 1.53 1.93
CA ARG A 245 13.75 1.98 0.55
C ARG A 245 13.18 0.93 -0.39
N LEU A 246 12.39 1.37 -1.34
CA LEU A 246 11.97 0.59 -2.49
C LEU A 246 12.70 1.13 -3.74
N THR A 247 13.23 0.21 -4.54
CA THR A 247 13.95 0.52 -5.77
C THR A 247 13.29 -0.21 -6.93
N TRP A 248 12.99 0.50 -8.01
CA TRP A 248 12.45 -0.11 -9.22
C TRP A 248 13.38 -1.20 -9.74
N ASP A 249 12.89 -2.42 -9.72
CA ASP A 249 13.66 -3.62 -10.09
C ASP A 249 12.68 -4.72 -10.50
N PRO A 250 12.25 -4.73 -11.78
CA PRO A 250 11.26 -5.69 -12.27
C PRO A 250 11.67 -7.15 -12.02
N PRO A 251 10.70 -8.02 -11.72
CA PRO A 251 10.98 -9.39 -11.31
C PRO A 251 11.60 -10.23 -12.43
N LEU A 252 12.48 -11.15 -12.03
CA LEU A 252 13.04 -12.15 -12.93
C LEU A 252 11.96 -13.12 -13.41
N PRO A 253 12.09 -13.74 -14.63
CA PRO A 253 11.05 -14.59 -15.20
C PRO A 253 10.56 -15.73 -14.29
N ALA A 254 11.45 -16.40 -13.57
CA ALA A 254 11.09 -17.49 -12.65
C ALA A 254 10.24 -17.00 -11.46
N ALA A 255 10.63 -15.87 -10.85
CA ALA A 255 9.86 -15.26 -9.77
C ALA A 255 8.49 -14.80 -10.24
N ARG A 256 8.44 -14.20 -11.42
CA ARG A 256 7.20 -13.81 -12.09
C ARG A 256 6.25 -14.99 -12.24
N ALA A 257 6.70 -16.09 -12.84
CA ALA A 257 5.88 -17.28 -13.09
C ALA A 257 5.31 -17.86 -11.79
N HIS A 258 6.12 -17.91 -10.72
CA HIS A 258 5.69 -18.39 -9.41
C HIS A 258 4.60 -17.49 -8.79
N VAL A 259 4.79 -16.17 -8.83
CA VAL A 259 3.80 -15.21 -8.30
C VAL A 259 2.52 -15.25 -9.12
N GLU A 260 2.58 -15.34 -10.45
CA GLU A 260 1.40 -15.47 -11.32
C GLU A 260 0.60 -16.73 -10.96
N ALA A 261 1.26 -17.89 -10.80
CA ALA A 261 0.62 -19.14 -10.39
C ALA A 261 -0.05 -19.01 -9.01
N ALA A 262 0.57 -18.28 -8.08
CA ALA A 262 0.00 -18.04 -6.77
C ALA A 262 -1.25 -17.13 -6.84
N LEU A 263 -1.21 -16.05 -7.62
CA LEU A 263 -2.36 -15.17 -7.84
C LEU A 263 -3.53 -15.93 -8.48
N ASP A 264 -3.25 -16.82 -9.44
CA ASP A 264 -4.26 -17.68 -10.06
C ASP A 264 -4.88 -18.65 -9.04
N ALA A 265 -4.05 -19.28 -8.21
CA ALA A 265 -4.52 -20.17 -7.15
C ALA A 265 -5.40 -19.44 -6.12
N LEU A 266 -5.09 -18.19 -5.80
CA LEU A 266 -5.87 -17.35 -4.89
C LEU A 266 -7.15 -16.81 -5.54
N GLY A 267 -7.22 -16.77 -6.89
CA GLY A 267 -8.31 -16.19 -7.65
C GLY A 267 -8.21 -14.67 -7.79
N VAL A 268 -7.02 -14.09 -7.63
CA VAL A 268 -6.77 -12.66 -7.78
C VAL A 268 -6.57 -12.33 -9.25
N SER A 269 -7.60 -11.79 -9.90
CA SER A 269 -7.60 -11.52 -11.35
C SER A 269 -8.13 -10.14 -11.73
N PHE A 270 -8.73 -9.40 -10.79
CA PHE A 270 -9.42 -8.14 -11.06
C PHE A 270 -8.87 -6.99 -10.21
N GLY A 271 -8.74 -5.80 -10.80
CA GLY A 271 -8.18 -4.62 -10.14
C GLY A 271 -6.67 -4.68 -9.99
N ALA A 272 -6.11 -3.69 -9.28
CA ALA A 272 -4.70 -3.67 -8.95
C ALA A 272 -4.39 -4.65 -7.81
N CYS A 273 -3.18 -5.24 -7.85
CA CYS A 273 -2.69 -6.09 -6.78
C CYS A 273 -1.19 -5.88 -6.58
N HIS A 274 -0.80 -5.72 -5.33
CA HIS A 274 0.56 -5.61 -4.85
C HIS A 274 0.95 -6.92 -4.14
N THR A 275 1.95 -7.62 -4.64
CA THR A 275 2.38 -8.91 -4.10
C THR A 275 3.82 -8.84 -3.61
N GLU A 276 4.04 -9.21 -2.36
CA GLU A 276 5.37 -9.28 -1.75
C GLU A 276 5.89 -10.72 -1.74
N TYR A 277 7.17 -10.90 -2.09
CA TYR A 277 7.81 -12.20 -2.10
C TYR A 277 9.29 -12.13 -1.71
N ALA A 278 9.80 -13.20 -1.12
CA ALA A 278 11.22 -13.40 -0.88
C ALA A 278 11.86 -14.04 -2.13
N ALA A 279 12.83 -13.34 -2.72
CA ALA A 279 13.67 -13.84 -3.81
C ALA A 279 14.94 -14.47 -3.22
N GLY A 280 14.86 -15.75 -2.89
CA GLY A 280 15.93 -16.56 -2.32
C GLY A 280 16.27 -17.75 -3.21
N PRO A 281 16.71 -18.88 -2.62
CA PRO A 281 16.95 -20.12 -3.37
C PRO A 281 15.72 -20.61 -4.14
N ALA A 282 14.53 -20.33 -3.59
CA ALA A 282 13.25 -20.43 -4.27
C ALA A 282 12.45 -19.16 -3.99
N THR A 283 11.62 -18.75 -4.95
CA THR A 283 10.65 -17.66 -4.73
C THR A 283 9.57 -18.15 -3.76
N ARG A 284 9.23 -17.34 -2.75
CA ARG A 284 8.19 -17.61 -1.76
C ARG A 284 7.37 -16.37 -1.50
N LEU A 285 6.05 -16.47 -1.51
CA LEU A 285 5.18 -15.35 -1.19
C LEU A 285 5.30 -14.95 0.30
N ILE A 286 5.29 -13.67 0.54
CA ILE A 286 5.21 -13.06 1.89
C ILE A 286 3.77 -12.64 2.16
N GLU A 287 3.19 -11.87 1.22
CA GLU A 287 1.87 -11.27 1.35
C GLU A 287 1.29 -10.90 -0.02
N VAL A 288 -0.03 -10.94 -0.12
CA VAL A 288 -0.78 -10.44 -1.27
C VAL A 288 -1.70 -9.32 -0.76
N ASN A 289 -1.49 -8.12 -1.26
CA ASN A 289 -2.32 -6.96 -0.97
C ASN A 289 -3.18 -6.67 -2.21
N ASP A 290 -4.47 -6.94 -2.12
CA ASP A 290 -5.39 -6.84 -3.25
C ASP A 290 -5.80 -5.38 -3.53
N ARG A 291 -4.79 -4.53 -3.73
CA ARG A 291 -4.88 -3.10 -4.06
C ARG A 291 -3.58 -2.63 -4.70
N VAL A 292 -3.53 -1.40 -5.24
CA VAL A 292 -2.25 -0.85 -5.70
C VAL A 292 -1.29 -0.65 -4.52
N ILE A 293 0.01 -0.79 -4.78
CA ILE A 293 1.06 -0.48 -3.80
C ILE A 293 0.83 0.91 -3.20
N GLY A 294 1.08 1.08 -1.89
CA GLY A 294 0.91 2.34 -1.17
C GLY A 294 2.20 3.11 -0.93
N ASP A 295 2.16 3.98 0.08
CA ASP A 295 3.31 4.72 0.61
C ASP A 295 4.07 5.51 -0.47
N HIS A 296 3.33 6.09 -1.42
CA HIS A 296 3.78 6.83 -2.60
C HIS A 296 4.49 5.99 -3.68
N CYS A 297 4.63 4.68 -3.50
CA CYS A 297 5.17 3.82 -4.55
C CYS A 297 4.19 3.62 -5.73
N ASP A 298 2.89 3.82 -5.55
CA ASP A 298 1.89 3.89 -6.60
C ASP A 298 2.14 5.05 -7.59
N PHE A 299 2.48 6.22 -7.07
CA PHE A 299 2.87 7.35 -7.91
C PHE A 299 4.20 7.10 -8.61
N LEU A 300 5.16 6.46 -7.92
CA LEU A 300 6.44 6.09 -8.52
C LEU A 300 6.24 5.05 -9.62
N LEU A 301 5.36 4.06 -9.40
CA LEU A 301 4.97 3.05 -10.39
C LEU A 301 4.34 3.71 -11.63
N ALA A 302 3.38 4.63 -11.44
CA ALA A 302 2.79 5.40 -12.53
C ALA A 302 3.85 6.19 -13.31
N HIS A 303 4.83 6.78 -12.59
CA HIS A 303 5.92 7.51 -13.22
C HIS A 303 6.84 6.64 -14.07
N VAL A 304 7.34 5.51 -13.52
CA VAL A 304 8.31 4.67 -14.25
C VAL A 304 7.68 3.92 -15.41
N THR A 305 6.41 3.53 -15.28
CA THR A 305 5.66 2.87 -16.35
C THR A 305 5.13 3.86 -17.39
N GLY A 306 4.95 5.14 -17.02
CA GLY A 306 4.30 6.14 -17.87
C GLY A 306 2.81 5.90 -18.07
N LEU A 307 2.20 5.00 -17.31
CA LEU A 307 0.79 4.67 -17.40
C LEU A 307 -0.07 5.67 -16.62
N PRO A 308 -1.27 6.00 -17.09
CA PRO A 308 -2.27 6.69 -16.29
C PRO A 308 -2.89 5.70 -15.28
N LEU A 309 -2.07 5.22 -14.33
CA LEU A 309 -2.34 4.06 -13.48
C LEU A 309 -3.68 4.18 -12.73
N PHE A 310 -3.92 5.32 -12.09
CA PHE A 310 -5.16 5.51 -11.31
C PHE A 310 -6.40 5.53 -12.20
N GLU A 311 -6.32 6.11 -13.40
CA GLU A 311 -7.43 6.08 -14.37
C GLU A 311 -7.69 4.66 -14.88
N LEU A 312 -6.64 3.90 -15.20
CA LEU A 312 -6.76 2.52 -15.66
C LEU A 312 -7.41 1.62 -14.60
N ILE A 313 -7.04 1.82 -13.33
CA ILE A 313 -7.69 1.09 -12.22
C ILE A 313 -9.18 1.42 -12.14
N LEU A 314 -9.55 2.71 -12.22
CA LEU A 314 -10.96 3.11 -12.20
C LEU A 314 -11.73 2.59 -13.43
N ARG A 315 -11.14 2.65 -14.62
CA ARG A 315 -11.75 2.12 -15.86
C ARG A 315 -12.06 0.63 -15.77
N VAL A 316 -11.13 -0.16 -15.18
CA VAL A 316 -11.37 -1.58 -14.90
C VAL A 316 -12.60 -1.76 -13.98
N HIS A 317 -12.74 -0.96 -12.93
CA HIS A 317 -13.91 -1.02 -12.03
C HIS A 317 -15.21 -0.53 -12.68
N LEU A 318 -15.11 0.29 -13.73
CA LEU A 318 -16.24 0.65 -14.60
C LEU A 318 -16.57 -0.44 -15.63
N GLY A 319 -15.85 -1.58 -15.64
CA GLY A 319 -16.08 -2.71 -16.54
C GLY A 319 -15.32 -2.64 -17.86
N GLU A 320 -14.42 -1.66 -18.04
CA GLU A 320 -13.61 -1.59 -19.24
C GLU A 320 -12.56 -2.71 -19.27
N ARG A 321 -12.31 -3.26 -20.46
CA ARG A 321 -11.29 -4.29 -20.68
C ARG A 321 -9.92 -3.68 -20.91
N LEU A 322 -8.91 -4.33 -20.35
CA LEU A 322 -7.53 -3.96 -20.61
C LEU A 322 -7.12 -4.36 -22.02
N PRO A 323 -6.38 -3.50 -22.76
CA PRO A 323 -5.70 -3.93 -23.98
C PRO A 323 -4.80 -5.15 -23.75
N PRO A 324 -4.51 -5.94 -24.77
CA PRO A 324 -3.72 -7.18 -24.61
C PRO A 324 -2.34 -6.98 -23.97
N ARG A 325 -1.75 -5.80 -24.13
CA ARG A 325 -0.44 -5.46 -23.56
C ARG A 325 -0.42 -4.02 -23.02
N PRO A 326 0.25 -3.76 -21.88
CA PRO A 326 0.53 -2.41 -21.48
C PRO A 326 1.48 -1.75 -22.49
N PRO A 327 1.38 -0.43 -22.71
CA PRO A 327 2.40 0.31 -23.43
C PRO A 327 3.74 0.17 -22.71
N GLY A 328 4.83 0.09 -23.47
CA GLY A 328 6.18 0.02 -22.90
C GLY A 328 6.53 1.28 -22.09
N PRO A 329 7.47 1.18 -21.13
CA PRO A 329 7.89 2.35 -20.36
C PRO A 329 8.51 3.41 -21.28
N PRO A 330 8.32 4.71 -20.96
CA PRO A 330 8.91 5.79 -21.71
C PRO A 330 10.46 5.74 -21.67
N PRO A 331 11.14 6.14 -22.75
CA PRO A 331 12.60 6.21 -22.75
C PRO A 331 13.13 7.11 -21.62
N GLY A 332 14.30 6.76 -21.04
CA GLY A 332 15.01 7.59 -20.06
C GLY A 332 14.52 7.52 -18.61
N ARG A 333 13.57 6.64 -18.30
CA ARG A 333 13.10 6.40 -16.93
C ARG A 333 13.59 5.02 -16.42
N GLY A 334 14.91 4.79 -16.50
CA GLY A 334 15.49 3.47 -16.24
C GLY A 334 15.62 3.10 -14.77
N TYR A 335 15.66 4.09 -13.86
CA TYR A 335 15.86 3.87 -12.43
C TYR A 335 14.98 4.79 -11.60
N ALA A 336 14.40 4.24 -10.53
CA ALA A 336 13.58 5.01 -9.59
C ALA A 336 13.64 4.40 -8.19
N THR A 337 13.52 5.26 -7.16
CA THR A 337 13.56 4.85 -5.77
C THR A 337 12.64 5.70 -4.91
N ALA A 338 12.05 5.08 -3.89
CA ALA A 338 11.35 5.74 -2.78
C ALA A 338 12.07 5.36 -1.48
N GLY A 339 12.61 6.35 -0.78
CA GLY A 339 13.29 6.15 0.52
C GLY A 339 12.53 6.85 1.63
N TYR A 340 12.38 6.19 2.79
CA TYR A 340 11.61 6.72 3.91
C TYR A 340 12.49 7.35 4.98
N LEU A 341 12.02 8.47 5.53
CA LEU A 341 12.51 8.99 6.80
C LEU A 341 11.70 8.33 7.91
N ILE A 342 12.41 7.68 8.84
CA ILE A 342 11.80 6.88 9.90
C ILE A 342 12.08 7.56 11.24
N ALA A 343 11.05 7.69 12.07
CA ALA A 343 11.18 8.27 13.40
C ALA A 343 12.05 7.41 14.31
N GLY A 344 13.14 7.98 14.83
CA GLY A 344 14.03 7.33 15.80
C GLY A 344 13.59 7.48 17.24
N ARG A 345 12.68 8.42 17.53
CA ARG A 345 12.16 8.72 18.87
C ARG A 345 10.70 9.16 18.82
N GLY A 346 9.98 8.98 19.93
CA GLY A 346 8.64 9.49 20.12
C GLY A 346 8.63 10.94 20.60
N GLY A 347 7.50 11.61 20.47
CA GLY A 347 7.29 13.00 20.89
C GLY A 347 6.28 13.73 20.02
N VAL A 348 6.30 15.05 20.06
CA VAL A 348 5.47 15.93 19.22
C VAL A 348 6.32 16.50 18.08
N LEU A 349 5.86 16.40 16.85
CA LEU A 349 6.48 17.01 15.69
C LEU A 349 6.39 18.54 15.79
N ALA A 350 7.50 19.19 16.08
CA ALA A 350 7.58 20.66 16.16
C ALA A 350 7.90 21.28 14.81
N GLU A 351 8.72 20.62 14.01
CA GLU A 351 9.09 21.10 12.66
C GLU A 351 8.97 19.97 11.65
N VAL A 352 8.29 20.27 10.55
CA VAL A 352 8.07 19.38 9.40
C VAL A 352 8.44 20.15 8.13
N PRO A 353 9.46 19.71 7.39
CA PRO A 353 9.80 20.35 6.12
C PRO A 353 8.63 20.29 5.13
N PRO A 354 8.30 21.39 4.44
CA PRO A 354 7.24 21.38 3.44
C PRO A 354 7.57 20.45 2.27
N ALA A 355 6.53 19.98 1.59
CA ALA A 355 6.69 19.21 0.36
C ALA A 355 7.51 19.99 -0.67
N SER A 356 8.43 19.33 -1.34
CA SER A 356 9.29 19.96 -2.33
C SER A 356 9.64 19.00 -3.47
N ALA A 357 9.70 19.55 -4.70
CA ALA A 357 10.24 18.85 -5.84
C ALA A 357 11.22 19.73 -6.59
N CYS A 358 12.24 19.14 -7.14
CA CYS A 358 13.18 19.82 -8.01
C CYS A 358 13.60 18.92 -9.17
N THR A 359 13.85 19.54 -10.32
CA THR A 359 14.74 18.94 -11.29
C THR A 359 16.14 19.07 -10.69
N ALA A 360 16.80 17.96 -10.44
CA ALA A 360 18.09 17.93 -9.78
C ALA A 360 19.15 18.67 -10.62
N ALA A 361 20.27 19.01 -9.98
CA ALA A 361 21.41 19.61 -10.68
C ALA A 361 21.97 18.71 -11.80
N ARG A 362 21.65 17.41 -11.76
CA ARG A 362 22.04 16.43 -12.79
C ARG A 362 20.95 16.26 -13.84
N PRO A 363 21.28 16.41 -15.13
CA PRO A 363 20.31 16.31 -16.22
C PRO A 363 19.51 15.02 -16.20
N GLY A 364 18.18 15.12 -16.37
CA GLY A 364 17.27 13.98 -16.43
C GLY A 364 16.95 13.31 -15.10
N VAL A 365 17.46 13.82 -13.97
CA VAL A 365 17.09 13.35 -12.63
C VAL A 365 16.05 14.28 -12.03
N THR A 366 15.01 13.68 -11.48
CA THR A 366 14.01 14.38 -10.67
C THR A 366 14.01 13.80 -9.26
N VAL A 367 13.85 14.66 -8.25
CA VAL A 367 13.74 14.27 -6.86
C VAL A 367 12.64 15.06 -6.18
N ALA A 368 11.86 14.39 -5.34
CA ALA A 368 10.80 15.02 -4.57
C ALA A 368 10.84 14.51 -3.11
N HIS A 369 10.45 15.38 -2.22
CA HIS A 369 10.22 15.11 -0.82
C HIS A 369 8.74 15.37 -0.50
N TRP A 370 8.13 14.41 0.21
CA TRP A 370 6.75 14.52 0.67
C TRP A 370 6.64 14.15 2.15
N PRO A 371 6.15 15.07 3.01
CA PRO A 371 5.91 14.78 4.42
C PRO A 371 4.66 13.89 4.57
N LEU A 372 4.77 12.84 5.35
CA LEU A 372 3.68 11.92 5.70
C LEU A 372 3.05 12.26 7.06
N ARG A 373 3.56 13.28 7.72
CA ARG A 373 3.13 13.77 9.03
C ARG A 373 3.02 15.28 9.02
N GLN A 374 2.20 15.81 9.95
CA GLN A 374 1.97 17.25 10.09
C GLN A 374 2.61 17.80 11.38
N PRO A 375 2.94 19.11 11.43
CA PRO A 375 3.32 19.76 12.68
C PRO A 375 2.24 19.58 13.75
N GLY A 376 2.66 19.33 14.99
CA GLY A 376 1.76 19.08 16.13
C GLY A 376 1.31 17.62 16.27
N GLU A 377 1.58 16.73 15.32
CA GLU A 377 1.24 15.32 15.46
C GLU A 377 2.13 14.63 16.52
N HIS A 378 1.49 13.72 17.28
CA HIS A 378 2.19 12.82 18.17
C HIS A 378 2.81 11.66 17.39
N VAL A 379 4.10 11.47 17.56
CA VAL A 379 4.85 10.32 17.01
C VAL A 379 5.08 9.31 18.13
N THR A 380 4.64 8.10 17.93
CA THR A 380 4.95 6.94 18.78
C THR A 380 5.80 5.98 17.97
N VAL A 381 6.97 5.58 18.48
CA VAL A 381 7.82 4.62 17.77
C VAL A 381 7.25 3.22 17.94
N THR A 382 6.72 2.68 16.84
CA THR A 382 6.04 1.38 16.78
C THR A 382 6.94 0.26 16.27
N ARG A 383 8.09 0.61 15.69
CA ARG A 383 9.00 -0.32 15.01
C ARG A 383 8.36 -0.99 13.79
N SER A 384 7.58 -0.22 13.05
CA SER A 384 6.89 -0.63 11.83
C SER A 384 6.91 0.51 10.80
N ASN A 385 6.31 0.30 9.63
CA ASN A 385 6.14 1.35 8.60
C ASN A 385 5.26 2.53 9.07
N ARG A 386 4.56 2.37 10.21
CA ARG A 386 3.86 3.48 10.88
C ARG A 386 4.80 4.59 11.37
N ASP A 387 6.09 4.32 11.47
CA ASP A 387 7.09 5.28 11.94
C ASP A 387 7.58 6.23 10.82
N TYR A 388 7.03 6.13 9.62
CA TYR A 388 7.39 7.03 8.52
C TYR A 388 7.02 8.48 8.83
N LEU A 389 8.00 9.38 8.63
CA LEU A 389 7.84 10.83 8.69
C LEU A 389 7.68 11.44 7.31
N ALA A 390 8.40 10.91 6.34
CA ALA A 390 8.40 11.40 4.97
C ALA A 390 8.85 10.32 3.98
N VAL A 391 8.53 10.55 2.72
CA VAL A 391 9.11 9.83 1.59
C VAL A 391 9.92 10.78 0.71
N ILE A 392 11.06 10.28 0.22
CA ILE A 392 11.89 10.92 -0.80
C ILE A 392 11.85 10.02 -2.02
N SER A 393 11.22 10.48 -3.07
CA SER A 393 11.15 9.79 -4.35
C SER A 393 12.10 10.41 -5.34
N ALA A 394 12.86 9.58 -6.07
CA ALA A 394 13.77 10.06 -7.10
C ALA A 394 13.72 9.13 -8.32
N ALA A 395 13.88 9.69 -9.51
CA ALA A 395 13.89 8.95 -10.76
C ALA A 395 14.82 9.58 -11.80
N GLY A 396 15.37 8.73 -12.69
CA GLY A 396 16.28 9.18 -13.73
C GLY A 396 16.84 8.04 -14.58
N PRO A 397 17.80 8.33 -15.47
CA PRO A 397 18.30 7.36 -16.43
C PRO A 397 19.21 6.28 -15.82
N ALA A 398 19.82 6.55 -14.64
CA ALA A 398 20.79 5.63 -14.03
C ALA A 398 20.77 5.73 -12.51
N GLN A 399 21.20 4.66 -11.84
CA GLN A 399 21.18 4.50 -10.38
C GLN A 399 22.03 5.55 -9.66
N ALA A 400 23.31 5.67 -9.98
CA ALA A 400 24.24 6.50 -9.22
C ALA A 400 23.82 7.99 -9.13
N PRO A 401 23.39 8.67 -10.21
CA PRO A 401 22.91 10.04 -10.10
C PRO A 401 21.59 10.16 -9.31
N VAL A 402 20.70 9.18 -9.40
CA VAL A 402 19.41 9.19 -8.66
C VAL A 402 19.67 9.03 -7.17
N ASP A 403 20.50 8.05 -6.77
CA ASP A 403 20.86 7.82 -5.38
C ASP A 403 21.58 9.03 -4.76
N ALA A 404 22.46 9.68 -5.52
CA ALA A 404 23.17 10.88 -5.06
C ALA A 404 22.21 12.06 -4.80
N GLU A 405 21.26 12.32 -5.70
CA GLU A 405 20.29 13.40 -5.51
C GLU A 405 19.28 13.10 -4.39
N ALA A 406 18.84 11.85 -4.25
CA ALA A 406 18.00 11.44 -3.12
C ALA A 406 18.73 11.63 -1.78
N ALA A 407 20.01 11.27 -1.71
CA ALA A 407 20.85 11.48 -0.52
C ALA A 407 21.05 12.97 -0.22
N ALA A 408 21.30 13.80 -1.25
CA ALA A 408 21.43 15.24 -1.11
C ALA A 408 20.14 15.89 -0.62
N MET A 409 18.97 15.46 -1.11
CA MET A 409 17.67 15.89 -0.62
C MET A 409 17.52 15.54 0.87
N ARG A 410 17.75 14.27 1.22
CA ARG A 410 17.66 13.80 2.61
C ARG A 410 18.54 14.62 3.57
N ALA A 411 19.75 14.97 3.16
CA ALA A 411 20.70 15.73 3.99
C ALA A 411 20.25 17.16 4.28
N ARG A 412 19.39 17.74 3.45
CA ARG A 412 18.86 19.12 3.62
C ARG A 412 17.65 19.17 4.54
N LEU A 413 16.91 18.07 4.71
CA LEU A 413 15.68 18.06 5.48
C LEU A 413 15.99 18.09 6.98
N ARG A 414 15.28 18.94 7.71
CA ARG A 414 15.37 19.07 9.16
C ARG A 414 14.01 18.75 9.76
N TRP A 415 14.01 17.83 10.69
CA TRP A 415 12.84 17.39 11.44
C TRP A 415 13.11 17.60 12.91
N ASP A 416 12.18 18.23 13.63
CA ASP A 416 12.27 18.38 15.08
C ASP A 416 11.12 17.62 15.76
N ILE A 417 11.48 16.64 16.57
CA ILE A 417 10.55 15.89 17.44
C ILE A 417 10.88 16.26 18.87
N ARG A 418 10.01 17.01 19.54
CA ARG A 418 10.18 17.41 20.94
C ARG A 418 9.54 16.41 21.88
N PRO A 419 10.10 16.20 23.09
CA PRO A 419 9.42 15.40 24.10
C PRO A 419 7.97 15.88 24.30
N ALA A 420 7.04 14.94 24.44
CA ALA A 420 5.68 15.32 24.85
C ALA A 420 5.75 16.04 26.20
N ALA A 421 5.02 17.15 26.34
CA ALA A 421 4.89 17.78 27.67
C ALA A 421 4.27 16.76 28.63
N GLU A 422 4.88 16.59 29.81
CA GLU A 422 4.24 15.78 30.83
C GLU A 422 2.86 16.38 31.15
N PRO A 423 1.81 15.53 31.26
CA PRO A 423 0.54 16.05 31.75
C PRO A 423 0.78 16.74 33.08
N ARG A 424 0.42 18.02 33.18
CA ARG A 424 0.47 18.72 34.48
C ARG A 424 -0.41 17.96 35.45
N PRO A 425 0.09 17.73 36.69
CA PRO A 425 -0.64 16.96 37.69
C PRO A 425 -1.98 17.60 38.07
#